data_d79038c2fc88b338c4623a153b15e3cd
#
_entry.id   d79038c2fc88b338c4623a153b15e3cd
#
_cell.length_a   1.000
_cell.length_b   1.000
_cell.length_c   1.000
_cell.angle_alpha   90.00
_cell.angle_beta   90.00
_cell.angle_gamma   90.00
#
_symmetry.space_group_name_H-M   'P 1'
#
loop_
_entity.id
_entity.type
_entity.pdbx_description
1 polymer ?
#
loop_
_entity_poly.entity_id
_entity_poly.type
_entity_poly.pdbx_seq_one_letter_code
_entity_poly.pdbx_strand_id
1 'polypeptide(L)'
;MDRVKETAPHQAPFAAVVGCSDSRVPVELLFDQGIGDIFVIRTAGNNVNSDMVMGSVDYAIEHLGVKLLLVLGHGSCGGVTGAISEGEHEHGNIGHLLSTIRNDVSQYVGKTDSLEAAIHHHAHVQVDRICSYPHVSEKIEKGELLVKQAYYDVHTGKVTIY
;
A
#
# COMPACT_ATOMS: atom_id res chain seq x y z
N MET A 1 -28.52 -2.50 0.26
CA MET A 1 -28.80 -2.63 -1.19
C MET A 1 -28.91 -1.29 -1.92
N ASP A 2 -29.23 -0.20 -1.24
CA ASP A 2 -29.36 1.11 -1.91
C ASP A 2 -28.00 1.65 -2.39
N ARG A 3 -26.93 1.51 -1.60
CA ARG A 3 -25.59 1.94 -1.98
C ARG A 3 -25.07 1.30 -3.29
N VAL A 4 -25.36 0.02 -3.51
CA VAL A 4 -25.00 -0.68 -4.76
C VAL A 4 -25.65 -0.02 -5.98
N LYS A 5 -26.92 0.37 -5.86
CA LYS A 5 -27.65 1.04 -6.95
C LYS A 5 -27.15 2.46 -7.19
N GLU A 6 -26.82 3.18 -6.10
CA GLU A 6 -26.30 4.54 -6.17
C GLU A 6 -24.93 4.60 -6.87
N THR A 7 -24.07 3.61 -6.59
CA THR A 7 -22.70 3.57 -7.14
C THR A 7 -22.60 2.85 -8.49
N ALA A 8 -23.65 2.13 -8.93
CA ALA A 8 -23.63 1.36 -10.16
C ALA A 8 -23.28 2.19 -11.43
N PRO A 9 -23.73 3.45 -11.60
CA PRO A 9 -23.44 4.21 -12.80
C PRO A 9 -21.95 4.63 -12.92
N HIS A 10 -21.27 4.93 -11.79
CA HIS A 10 -19.88 5.37 -11.77
C HIS A 10 -19.31 5.27 -10.35
N GLN A 11 -17.98 5.18 -10.25
CA GLN A 11 -17.30 5.28 -8.97
C GLN A 11 -16.83 6.72 -8.70
N ALA A 12 -16.85 7.14 -7.44
CA ALA A 12 -16.37 8.42 -6.99
C ALA A 12 -15.72 8.29 -5.58
N PRO A 13 -14.63 7.53 -5.46
CA PRO A 13 -13.96 7.33 -4.18
C PRO A 13 -13.34 8.65 -3.69
N PHE A 14 -13.40 8.90 -2.38
CA PHE A 14 -12.74 10.08 -1.80
C PHE A 14 -11.26 9.83 -1.52
N ALA A 15 -10.84 8.58 -1.39
CA ALA A 15 -9.47 8.18 -1.08
C ALA A 15 -9.05 6.94 -1.86
N ALA A 16 -7.74 6.74 -1.97
CA ALA A 16 -7.14 5.49 -2.42
C ALA A 16 -6.25 4.90 -1.33
N VAL A 17 -6.18 3.57 -1.26
CA VAL A 17 -5.32 2.85 -0.33
C VAL A 17 -4.53 1.79 -1.09
N VAL A 18 -3.21 1.87 -0.99
CA VAL A 18 -2.29 0.82 -1.39
C VAL A 18 -2.04 -0.07 -0.18
N GLY A 19 -2.53 -1.29 -0.22
CA GLY A 19 -2.44 -2.23 0.89
C GLY A 19 -1.89 -3.60 0.51
N CYS A 20 -1.65 -4.43 1.52
CA CYS A 20 -1.24 -5.80 1.30
C CYS A 20 -2.43 -6.68 0.87
N SER A 21 -2.13 -7.69 0.04
CA SER A 21 -3.09 -8.76 -0.30
C SER A 21 -3.37 -9.72 0.87
N ASP A 22 -2.69 -9.57 2.00
CA ASP A 22 -2.91 -10.38 3.20
C ASP A 22 -4.39 -10.42 3.58
N SER A 23 -4.93 -11.61 3.77
CA SER A 23 -6.37 -11.82 4.04
C SER A 23 -6.86 -11.17 5.35
N ARG A 24 -5.94 -10.81 6.25
CA ARG A 24 -6.22 -10.14 7.53
C ARG A 24 -6.33 -8.62 7.38
N VAL A 25 -6.12 -8.06 6.16
CA VAL A 25 -6.09 -6.62 5.88
C VAL A 25 -7.24 -6.23 4.94
N PRO A 26 -8.51 -6.35 5.38
CA PRO A 26 -9.66 -5.93 4.57
C PRO A 26 -9.81 -4.41 4.68
N VAL A 27 -9.22 -3.68 3.74
CA VAL A 27 -9.06 -2.21 3.79
C VAL A 27 -10.36 -1.48 4.10
N GLU A 28 -11.45 -1.81 3.42
CA GLU A 28 -12.74 -1.16 3.61
C GLU A 28 -13.26 -1.33 5.04
N LEU A 29 -13.10 -2.53 5.61
CA LEU A 29 -13.51 -2.80 6.99
C LEU A 29 -12.63 -2.06 8.02
N LEU A 30 -11.31 -1.96 7.76
CA LEU A 30 -10.38 -1.29 8.67
C LEU A 30 -10.68 0.21 8.82
N PHE A 31 -11.21 0.82 7.76
CA PHE A 31 -11.54 2.24 7.74
C PHE A 31 -13.05 2.52 7.91
N ASP A 32 -13.86 1.48 8.19
CA ASP A 32 -15.32 1.57 8.32
C ASP A 32 -15.97 2.27 7.10
N GLN A 33 -15.58 1.83 5.89
CA GLN A 33 -16.02 2.41 4.63
C GLN A 33 -16.87 1.44 3.83
N GLY A 34 -17.77 2.00 3.04
CA GLY A 34 -18.73 1.26 2.22
C GLY A 34 -18.32 1.10 0.76
N ILE A 35 -19.25 0.54 -0.01
CA ILE A 35 -19.10 0.33 -1.45
C ILE A 35 -18.92 1.68 -2.14
N GLY A 36 -17.81 1.84 -2.89
CA GLY A 36 -17.53 3.02 -3.70
C GLY A 36 -16.79 4.14 -2.96
N ASP A 37 -16.50 4.00 -1.67
CA ASP A 37 -15.89 5.06 -0.87
C ASP A 37 -14.36 5.11 -1.02
N ILE A 38 -13.71 3.95 -1.16
CA ILE A 38 -12.26 3.84 -1.29
C ILE A 38 -11.88 3.09 -2.56
N PHE A 39 -10.89 3.58 -3.28
CA PHE A 39 -10.22 2.85 -4.36
C PHE A 39 -9.07 2.04 -3.77
N VAL A 40 -9.15 0.71 -3.83
CA VAL A 40 -8.20 -0.18 -3.15
C VAL A 40 -7.28 -0.85 -4.15
N ILE A 41 -5.96 -0.71 -3.94
CA ILE A 41 -4.89 -1.33 -4.73
C ILE A 41 -4.18 -2.31 -3.80
N ARG A 42 -4.22 -3.62 -4.10
CA ARG A 42 -3.65 -4.65 -3.23
C ARG A 42 -2.61 -5.49 -3.96
N THR A 43 -1.44 -5.56 -3.37
CA THR A 43 -0.33 -6.44 -3.79
C THR A 43 0.26 -7.13 -2.57
N ALA A 44 0.92 -8.26 -2.71
CA ALA A 44 1.66 -8.85 -1.61
C ALA A 44 2.75 -7.88 -1.13
N GLY A 45 2.73 -7.55 0.17
CA GLY A 45 3.66 -6.59 0.77
C GLY A 45 3.41 -5.13 0.39
N ASN A 46 2.18 -4.74 0.00
CA ASN A 46 1.83 -3.35 -0.39
C ASN A 46 2.85 -2.69 -1.35
N ASN A 47 3.42 -3.47 -2.25
CA ASN A 47 4.51 -3.08 -3.14
C ASN A 47 3.97 -2.42 -4.41
N VAL A 48 4.42 -1.19 -4.74
CA VAL A 48 4.05 -0.47 -5.97
C VAL A 48 5.14 -0.52 -7.05
N ASN A 49 6.15 -1.38 -6.88
CA ASN A 49 7.30 -1.46 -7.77
C ASN A 49 6.99 -2.22 -9.08
N SER A 50 5.93 -1.80 -9.76
CA SER A 50 5.65 -2.24 -11.14
C SER A 50 4.77 -1.21 -11.85
N ASP A 51 4.93 -1.10 -13.16
CA ASP A 51 4.15 -0.17 -13.99
C ASP A 51 2.64 -0.45 -13.92
N MET A 52 2.24 -1.71 -13.79
CA MET A 52 0.83 -2.09 -13.66
C MET A 52 0.20 -1.57 -12.37
N VAL A 53 0.94 -1.67 -11.27
CA VAL A 53 0.46 -1.18 -9.96
C VAL A 53 0.48 0.33 -9.92
N MET A 54 1.56 0.95 -10.40
CA MET A 54 1.63 2.42 -10.54
C MET A 54 0.55 2.96 -11.47
N GLY A 55 0.22 2.27 -12.56
CA GLY A 55 -0.92 2.64 -13.41
C GLY A 55 -2.25 2.68 -12.65
N SER A 56 -2.46 1.80 -11.66
CA SER A 56 -3.64 1.86 -10.80
C SER A 56 -3.59 3.04 -9.83
N VAL A 57 -2.41 3.38 -9.32
CA VAL A 57 -2.20 4.58 -8.49
C VAL A 57 -2.51 5.84 -9.30
N ASP A 58 -1.95 5.95 -10.50
CA ASP A 58 -2.17 7.07 -11.40
C ASP A 58 -3.64 7.20 -11.79
N TYR A 59 -4.33 6.08 -12.03
CA TYR A 59 -5.76 6.07 -12.31
C TYR A 59 -6.56 6.70 -11.16
N ALA A 60 -6.25 6.32 -9.91
CA ALA A 60 -6.91 6.92 -8.75
C ALA A 60 -6.67 8.43 -8.64
N ILE A 61 -5.43 8.86 -8.89
CA ILE A 61 -5.03 10.27 -8.76
C ILE A 61 -5.54 11.12 -9.93
N GLU A 62 -5.34 10.65 -11.17
CA GLU A 62 -5.58 11.45 -12.39
C GLU A 62 -7.02 11.33 -12.89
N HIS A 63 -7.61 10.12 -12.90
CA HIS A 63 -8.95 9.90 -13.43
C HIS A 63 -10.04 10.03 -12.37
N LEU A 64 -9.80 9.54 -11.16
CA LEU A 64 -10.79 9.59 -10.09
C LEU A 64 -10.63 10.83 -9.20
N GLY A 65 -9.48 11.49 -9.25
CA GLY A 65 -9.23 12.73 -8.52
C GLY A 65 -9.28 12.57 -7.01
N VAL A 66 -8.83 11.44 -6.48
CA VAL A 66 -8.78 11.22 -5.03
C VAL A 66 -7.93 12.29 -4.35
N LYS A 67 -8.32 12.70 -3.16
CA LYS A 67 -7.62 13.75 -2.40
C LYS A 67 -6.67 13.20 -1.34
N LEU A 68 -6.80 11.91 -1.03
CA LEU A 68 -5.98 11.19 -0.07
C LEU A 68 -5.53 9.87 -0.68
N LEU A 69 -4.23 9.58 -0.57
CA LEU A 69 -3.67 8.27 -0.87
C LEU A 69 -2.90 7.79 0.36
N LEU A 70 -3.24 6.60 0.85
CA LEU A 70 -2.55 5.94 1.95
C LEU A 70 -1.75 4.75 1.44
N VAL A 71 -0.53 4.59 1.92
CA VAL A 71 0.22 3.34 1.83
C VAL A 71 0.13 2.63 3.17
N LEU A 72 -0.58 1.52 3.21
CA LEU A 72 -0.90 0.78 4.43
C LEU A 72 0.02 -0.43 4.59
N GLY A 73 1.01 -0.32 5.48
CA GLY A 73 1.75 -1.46 6.01
C GLY A 73 0.97 -2.16 7.11
N HIS A 74 1.34 -3.38 7.45
CA HIS A 74 0.67 -4.12 8.54
C HIS A 74 1.62 -5.04 9.29
N GLY A 75 1.31 -5.33 10.53
CA GLY A 75 2.05 -6.24 11.39
C GLY A 75 2.14 -7.66 10.82
N SER A 76 3.26 -8.32 11.04
CA SER A 76 3.51 -9.69 10.60
C SER A 76 3.31 -9.91 9.09
N CYS A 77 3.72 -8.94 8.25
CA CYS A 77 3.60 -9.03 6.81
C CYS A 77 4.49 -10.14 6.24
N GLY A 78 3.88 -11.16 5.61
CA GLY A 78 4.61 -12.30 5.03
C GLY A 78 5.58 -11.90 3.92
N GLY A 79 5.24 -10.91 3.09
CA GLY A 79 6.10 -10.39 2.04
C GLY A 79 7.39 -9.77 2.59
N VAL A 80 7.27 -8.93 3.63
CA VAL A 80 8.45 -8.33 4.28
C VAL A 80 9.23 -9.37 5.07
N THR A 81 8.56 -10.30 5.77
CA THR A 81 9.22 -11.41 6.48
C THR A 81 10.08 -12.24 5.52
N GLY A 82 9.53 -12.64 4.38
CA GLY A 82 10.28 -13.38 3.36
C GLY A 82 11.44 -12.57 2.78
N ALA A 83 11.24 -11.26 2.58
CA ALA A 83 12.27 -10.39 2.03
C ALA A 83 13.48 -10.21 2.96
N ILE A 84 13.28 -10.16 4.29
CA ILE A 84 14.39 -10.00 5.26
C ILE A 84 15.00 -11.34 5.71
N SER A 85 14.39 -12.49 5.37
CA SER A 85 14.92 -13.81 5.73
C SER A 85 16.26 -14.09 5.05
N GLU A 86 17.18 -14.75 5.76
CA GLU A 86 18.39 -15.33 5.21
C GLU A 86 18.11 -16.72 4.65
N GLY A 87 18.91 -17.16 3.68
CA GLY A 87 18.86 -18.51 3.13
C GLY A 87 18.54 -18.54 1.63
N GLU A 88 18.11 -19.71 1.16
CA GLU A 88 17.73 -19.89 -0.25
C GLU A 88 16.54 -18.99 -0.58
N HIS A 89 16.69 -18.23 -1.66
CA HIS A 89 15.64 -17.33 -2.11
C HIS A 89 14.61 -18.13 -2.92
N GLU A 90 13.35 -17.77 -2.72
CA GLU A 90 12.26 -18.22 -3.55
C GLU A 90 12.56 -17.95 -5.03
N HIS A 91 12.09 -18.85 -5.90
CA HIS A 91 12.27 -18.75 -7.34
C HIS A 91 11.01 -18.24 -8.05
N GLY A 92 11.15 -17.91 -9.32
CA GLY A 92 10.03 -17.49 -10.17
C GLY A 92 9.40 -16.18 -9.69
N ASN A 93 8.09 -16.11 -9.79
CA ASN A 93 7.34 -14.88 -9.49
C ASN A 93 7.41 -14.48 -8.01
N ILE A 94 7.43 -15.43 -7.09
CA ILE A 94 7.57 -15.14 -5.65
C ILE A 94 8.97 -14.57 -5.40
N GLY A 95 10.01 -15.19 -5.95
CA GLY A 95 11.38 -14.69 -5.82
C GLY A 95 11.55 -13.28 -6.39
N HIS A 96 10.92 -12.99 -7.53
CA HIS A 96 10.91 -11.64 -8.08
C HIS A 96 10.24 -10.63 -7.15
N LEU A 97 9.05 -10.96 -6.62
CA LEU A 97 8.35 -10.12 -5.66
C LEU A 97 9.19 -9.84 -4.41
N LEU A 98 9.73 -10.90 -3.79
CA LEU A 98 10.53 -10.77 -2.57
C LEU A 98 11.82 -9.99 -2.81
N SER A 99 12.44 -10.13 -3.98
CA SER A 99 13.65 -9.35 -4.32
C SER A 99 13.37 -7.87 -4.43
N THR A 100 12.21 -7.46 -4.96
CA THR A 100 11.84 -6.04 -5.00
C THR A 100 11.64 -5.45 -3.61
N ILE A 101 10.96 -6.18 -2.70
CA ILE A 101 10.81 -5.77 -1.31
C ILE A 101 12.17 -5.75 -0.60
N ARG A 102 13.01 -6.78 -0.81
CA ARG A 102 14.34 -6.89 -0.23
C ARG A 102 15.25 -5.71 -0.57
N ASN A 103 15.17 -5.21 -1.79
CA ASN A 103 15.92 -4.01 -2.19
C ASN A 103 15.54 -2.79 -1.32
N ASP A 104 14.26 -2.65 -1.02
CA ASP A 104 13.76 -1.55 -0.18
C ASP A 104 14.18 -1.69 1.30
N VAL A 105 14.32 -2.92 1.79
CA VAL A 105 14.59 -3.23 3.21
C VAL A 105 15.94 -3.91 3.44
N SER A 106 16.91 -3.71 2.56
CA SER A 106 18.19 -4.43 2.55
C SER A 106 18.98 -4.34 3.88
N GLN A 107 18.86 -3.22 4.60
CA GLN A 107 19.49 -3.03 5.91
C GLN A 107 18.92 -3.92 7.03
N TYR A 108 17.77 -4.54 6.80
CA TYR A 108 17.09 -5.44 7.76
C TYR A 108 17.27 -6.91 7.44
N VAL A 109 17.94 -7.26 6.34
CA VAL A 109 18.18 -8.66 5.98
C VAL A 109 18.96 -9.37 7.09
N GLY A 110 18.47 -10.55 7.51
CA GLY A 110 19.02 -11.31 8.63
C GLY A 110 18.65 -10.80 10.03
N LYS A 111 17.90 -9.70 10.13
CA LYS A 111 17.51 -9.08 11.39
C LYS A 111 16.03 -9.30 11.68
N THR A 112 15.64 -10.55 11.96
CA THR A 112 14.23 -10.92 12.17
C THR A 112 13.55 -10.18 13.31
N ASP A 113 14.29 -9.80 14.35
CA ASP A 113 13.80 -8.97 15.46
C ASP A 113 13.43 -7.53 15.04
N SER A 114 13.84 -7.12 13.84
CA SER A 114 13.55 -5.80 13.28
C SER A 114 12.43 -5.82 12.24
N LEU A 115 11.59 -6.87 12.21
CA LEU A 115 10.53 -7.03 11.22
C LEU A 115 9.58 -5.82 11.18
N GLU A 116 9.15 -5.33 12.33
CA GLU A 116 8.23 -4.18 12.41
C GLU A 116 8.89 -2.92 11.82
N ALA A 117 10.15 -2.66 12.17
CA ALA A 117 10.90 -1.56 11.58
C ALA A 117 11.07 -1.70 10.06
N ALA A 118 11.29 -2.93 9.56
CA ALA A 118 11.36 -3.20 8.13
C ALA A 118 10.02 -2.94 7.43
N ILE A 119 8.89 -3.31 8.05
CA ILE A 119 7.53 -3.05 7.54
C ILE A 119 7.28 -1.55 7.41
N HIS A 120 7.58 -0.79 8.47
CA HIS A 120 7.44 0.67 8.44
C HIS A 120 8.33 1.31 7.37
N HIS A 121 9.59 0.88 7.28
CA HIS A 121 10.51 1.39 6.29
C HIS A 121 10.05 1.06 4.86
N HIS A 122 9.61 -0.16 4.60
CA HIS A 122 9.09 -0.54 3.29
C HIS A 122 7.89 0.31 2.88
N ALA A 123 6.92 0.50 3.77
CA ALA A 123 5.76 1.37 3.49
C ALA A 123 6.19 2.82 3.19
N HIS A 124 7.19 3.34 3.92
CA HIS A 124 7.76 4.66 3.66
C HIS A 124 8.40 4.75 2.27
N VAL A 125 9.20 3.75 1.88
CA VAL A 125 9.81 3.69 0.55
C VAL A 125 8.75 3.69 -0.56
N GLN A 126 7.60 3.03 -0.36
CA GLN A 126 6.50 3.09 -1.33
C GLN A 126 5.89 4.51 -1.42
N VAL A 127 5.73 5.20 -0.29
CA VAL A 127 5.29 6.62 -0.27
C VAL A 127 6.27 7.48 -1.07
N ASP A 128 7.57 7.37 -0.79
CA ASP A 128 8.60 8.15 -1.49
C ASP A 128 8.61 7.87 -2.99
N ARG A 129 8.46 6.59 -3.36
CA ARG A 129 8.38 6.18 -4.78
C ARG A 129 7.19 6.82 -5.49
N ILE A 130 6.00 6.79 -4.89
CA ILE A 130 4.80 7.42 -5.43
C ILE A 130 5.02 8.95 -5.55
N CYS A 131 5.51 9.58 -4.50
CA CYS A 131 5.74 11.03 -4.47
C CYS A 131 6.84 11.50 -5.43
N SER A 132 7.75 10.61 -5.87
CA SER A 132 8.82 10.94 -6.81
C SER A 132 8.34 11.18 -8.25
N TYR A 133 7.14 10.75 -8.59
CA TYR A 133 6.58 11.00 -9.92
C TYR A 133 6.18 12.47 -10.05
N PRO A 134 6.60 13.17 -11.13
CA PRO A 134 6.38 14.62 -11.28
C PRO A 134 4.92 15.04 -11.17
N HIS A 135 4.01 14.30 -11.80
CA HIS A 135 2.57 14.61 -11.77
C HIS A 135 1.96 14.44 -10.35
N VAL A 136 2.52 13.53 -9.53
CA VAL A 136 2.10 13.35 -8.14
C VAL A 136 2.64 14.49 -7.27
N SER A 137 3.94 14.79 -7.36
CA SER A 137 4.57 15.87 -6.58
C SER A 137 3.93 17.22 -6.88
N GLU A 138 3.59 17.50 -8.13
CA GLU A 138 2.91 18.74 -8.53
C GLU A 138 1.54 18.88 -7.84
N LYS A 139 0.75 17.82 -7.75
CA LYS A 139 -0.54 17.83 -7.03
C LYS A 139 -0.38 18.01 -5.52
N ILE A 140 0.65 17.41 -4.94
CA ILE A 140 0.97 17.60 -3.51
C ILE A 140 1.35 19.07 -3.25
N GLU A 141 2.22 19.65 -4.06
CA GLU A 141 2.65 21.05 -3.95
C GLU A 141 1.47 22.04 -4.09
N LYS A 142 0.50 21.72 -4.93
CA LYS A 142 -0.74 22.50 -5.10
C LYS A 142 -1.76 22.29 -3.97
N GLY A 143 -1.50 21.36 -3.04
CA GLY A 143 -2.46 21.00 -1.99
C GLY A 143 -3.69 20.23 -2.48
N GLU A 144 -3.62 19.64 -3.66
CA GLU A 144 -4.70 18.88 -4.27
C GLU A 144 -4.71 17.41 -3.86
N LEU A 145 -3.56 16.89 -3.41
CA LEU A 145 -3.37 15.51 -2.99
C LEU A 145 -2.56 15.43 -1.71
N LEU A 146 -2.99 14.60 -0.77
CA LEU A 146 -2.24 14.20 0.39
C LEU A 146 -1.83 12.73 0.25
N VAL A 147 -0.53 12.44 0.36
CA VAL A 147 -0.01 11.06 0.39
C VAL A 147 0.57 10.80 1.77
N LYS A 148 0.14 9.73 2.42
CA LYS A 148 0.51 9.39 3.79
C LYS A 148 0.85 7.91 3.93
N GLN A 149 1.72 7.62 4.88
CA GLN A 149 1.96 6.28 5.38
C GLN A 149 0.94 5.94 6.46
N ALA A 150 0.48 4.69 6.49
CA ALA A 150 -0.33 4.15 7.56
C ALA A 150 0.17 2.76 7.98
N TYR A 151 -0.13 2.35 9.18
CA TYR A 151 0.20 1.05 9.73
C TYR A 151 -1.00 0.43 10.43
N TYR A 152 -1.29 -0.82 10.11
CA TYR A 152 -2.31 -1.62 10.74
C TYR A 152 -1.68 -2.67 11.66
N ASP A 153 -1.98 -2.58 12.93
CA ASP A 153 -1.59 -3.59 13.91
C ASP A 153 -2.61 -4.73 13.91
N VAL A 154 -2.19 -5.89 13.39
CA VAL A 154 -3.04 -7.09 13.27
C VAL A 154 -3.42 -7.71 14.62
N HIS A 155 -2.74 -7.34 15.71
CA HIS A 155 -3.02 -7.86 17.05
C HIS A 155 -4.07 -7.03 17.79
N THR A 156 -4.07 -5.72 17.57
CA THR A 156 -4.97 -4.79 18.26
C THR A 156 -6.12 -4.29 17.40
N GLY A 157 -6.02 -4.46 16.08
CA GLY A 157 -6.98 -3.91 15.12
C GLY A 157 -6.84 -2.40 14.90
N LYS A 158 -5.80 -1.76 15.44
CA LYS A 158 -5.61 -0.31 15.35
C LYS A 158 -4.89 0.08 14.06
N VAL A 159 -5.38 1.13 13.39
CA VAL A 159 -4.69 1.83 12.31
C VAL A 159 -4.08 3.12 12.84
N THR A 160 -2.82 3.38 12.52
CA THR A 160 -2.13 4.64 12.79
C THR A 160 -1.70 5.27 11.47
N ILE A 161 -1.96 6.57 11.27
CA ILE A 161 -1.57 7.36 10.10
C ILE A 161 -0.45 8.32 10.52
N TYR A 162 0.61 8.42 9.70
CA TYR A 162 1.82 9.23 9.98
C TYR A 162 1.90 10.47 9.10
#